data_45b5f11bc22f35334c1dd700405bbe5d
#
_entry.id   45b5f11bc22f35334c1dd700405bbe5d
#
_cell.length_a   1.000
_cell.length_b   1.000
_cell.length_c   1.000
_cell.angle_alpha   90.00
_cell.angle_beta   90.00
_cell.angle_gamma   90.00
#
_symmetry.space_group_name_H-M   'P 1'
#
loop_
_entity.id
_entity.type
_entity.pdbx_description
1 polymer ?
#
loop_
_entity_poly.entity_id
_entity_poly.type
_entity_poly.pdbx_seq_one_letter_code
_entity_poly.pdbx_strand_id
1 'polypeptide(L)'
;LAVLDGAEAAVATSSGMAGVHAITLAYLKSGDHVVCSRAVFGSIISLFEKYVIKFGVDVTFVDLEDLDAWKQAIKPNTRLLFIETPSNPLAQVGDLQAIADIAHAHGALFAVDNTFCTPVLQQPIKFGADLVIYSSTKYIDGQGRALGGAVVGSAKLMEEITGVIRTLGNSMSPFNAWIFLKGLETLSLRMKAHCESAQVLAEWLDAHPKVEKVYYAGLPNHEGHALAKKQQKGFGGVVSFVVKGEREGAWTVIDNTKFLSITSNLGDVKSTITHPATTSHGRMSAEAKKVAGISEGLIRVSVGLEDINDIIRDISRGLDLI
;
A
#
# COMPACT_ATOMS: atom_id res chain seq x y z
N LEU A 1 -13.13 13.14 1.85
CA LEU A 1 -12.14 12.29 1.18
C LEU A 1 -12.33 12.30 -0.35
N ALA A 2 -13.57 12.14 -0.85
CA ALA A 2 -13.86 12.19 -2.29
C ALA A 2 -13.30 13.46 -2.95
N VAL A 3 -13.52 14.61 -2.36
CA VAL A 3 -13.01 15.91 -2.87
C VAL A 3 -11.47 15.92 -2.96
N LEU A 4 -10.78 15.36 -1.97
CA LEU A 4 -9.31 15.28 -1.99
C LEU A 4 -8.78 14.39 -3.12
N ASP A 5 -9.51 13.35 -3.46
CA ASP A 5 -9.14 12.40 -4.53
C ASP A 5 -9.60 12.84 -5.93
N GLY A 6 -10.49 13.82 -5.99
CA GLY A 6 -11.14 14.25 -7.23
C GLY A 6 -12.23 13.29 -7.70
N ALA A 7 -12.78 12.48 -6.79
CA ALA A 7 -13.88 11.58 -7.04
C ALA A 7 -15.25 12.22 -6.75
N GLU A 8 -16.34 11.64 -7.30
CA GLU A 8 -17.71 12.14 -7.09
C GLU A 8 -18.25 11.81 -5.70
N ALA A 9 -17.91 10.62 -5.18
CA ALA A 9 -18.44 10.13 -3.91
C ALA A 9 -17.43 9.22 -3.18
N ALA A 10 -17.72 8.98 -1.90
CA ALA A 10 -16.95 8.07 -1.06
C ALA A 10 -17.87 7.31 -0.09
N VAL A 11 -17.48 6.09 0.25
CA VAL A 11 -18.13 5.26 1.27
C VAL A 11 -17.13 4.89 2.35
N ALA A 12 -17.45 5.22 3.61
CA ALA A 12 -16.66 4.83 4.76
C ALA A 12 -16.92 3.36 5.15
N THR A 13 -15.85 2.63 5.45
CA THR A 13 -15.90 1.20 5.80
C THR A 13 -15.20 0.93 7.12
N SER A 14 -15.51 -0.20 7.77
CA SER A 14 -14.91 -0.57 9.07
C SER A 14 -13.40 -0.81 9.02
N SER A 15 -12.84 -1.08 7.84
CA SER A 15 -11.40 -1.23 7.58
C SER A 15 -11.11 -1.11 6.07
N GLY A 16 -9.85 -0.96 5.67
CA GLY A 16 -9.47 -1.06 4.25
C GLY A 16 -9.90 -2.38 3.62
N MET A 17 -9.70 -3.51 4.33
CA MET A 17 -10.15 -4.83 3.87
C MET A 17 -11.67 -4.95 3.73
N ALA A 18 -12.45 -4.25 4.55
CA ALA A 18 -13.91 -4.18 4.38
C ALA A 18 -14.28 -3.45 3.09
N GLY A 19 -13.50 -2.45 2.69
CA GLY A 19 -13.64 -1.79 1.39
C GLY A 19 -13.34 -2.73 0.22
N VAL A 20 -12.22 -3.46 0.27
CA VAL A 20 -11.87 -4.47 -0.75
C VAL A 20 -12.95 -5.55 -0.85
N HIS A 21 -13.43 -6.07 0.28
CA HIS A 21 -14.51 -7.07 0.32
C HIS A 21 -15.82 -6.51 -0.24
N ALA A 22 -16.16 -5.25 0.06
CA ALA A 22 -17.36 -4.62 -0.50
C ALA A 22 -17.29 -4.50 -2.03
N ILE A 23 -16.12 -4.18 -2.60
CA ILE A 23 -15.89 -4.16 -4.04
C ILE A 23 -16.12 -5.55 -4.64
N THR A 24 -15.59 -6.61 -4.03
CA THR A 24 -15.76 -7.98 -4.55
C THR A 24 -17.23 -8.37 -4.58
N LEU A 25 -17.99 -8.05 -3.56
CA LEU A 25 -19.42 -8.40 -3.48
C LEU A 25 -20.32 -7.52 -4.36
N ALA A 26 -19.95 -6.26 -4.58
CA ALA A 26 -20.70 -5.35 -5.43
C ALA A 26 -20.55 -5.68 -6.92
N TYR A 27 -19.36 -6.12 -7.35
CA TYR A 27 -19.03 -6.16 -8.78
C TYR A 27 -18.64 -7.54 -9.32
N LEU A 28 -18.53 -8.56 -8.47
CA LEU A 28 -18.18 -9.91 -8.90
C LEU A 28 -19.28 -10.90 -8.58
N LYS A 29 -19.49 -11.83 -9.48
CA LYS A 29 -20.40 -12.97 -9.32
C LYS A 29 -19.73 -14.26 -9.79
N SER A 30 -20.36 -15.40 -9.52
CA SER A 30 -19.88 -16.70 -10.02
C SER A 30 -19.65 -16.67 -11.53
N GLY A 31 -18.53 -17.18 -11.97
CA GLY A 31 -18.08 -17.19 -13.35
C GLY A 31 -17.29 -15.95 -13.79
N ASP A 32 -17.17 -14.92 -12.96
CA ASP A 32 -16.33 -13.75 -13.27
C ASP A 32 -14.84 -14.04 -12.98
N HIS A 33 -13.99 -13.20 -13.54
CA HIS A 33 -12.53 -13.28 -13.41
C HIS A 33 -11.94 -11.96 -12.93
N VAL A 34 -10.90 -12.05 -12.08
CA VAL A 34 -10.11 -10.92 -11.56
C VAL A 34 -8.66 -11.09 -11.99
N VAL A 35 -8.03 -10.00 -12.45
CA VAL A 35 -6.57 -9.91 -12.56
C VAL A 35 -6.06 -9.05 -11.40
N CYS A 36 -5.18 -9.59 -10.58
CA CYS A 36 -4.67 -8.92 -9.39
C CYS A 36 -3.15 -8.88 -9.41
N SER A 37 -2.56 -7.76 -9.02
CA SER A 37 -1.11 -7.71 -8.78
C SER A 37 -0.71 -8.66 -7.66
N ARG A 38 0.46 -9.31 -7.80
CA ARG A 38 1.10 -10.06 -6.69
C ARG A 38 1.62 -9.14 -5.59
N ALA A 39 1.92 -7.89 -5.94
CA ALA A 39 2.47 -6.88 -5.06
C ALA A 39 1.36 -6.11 -4.33
N VAL A 40 0.43 -6.82 -3.69
CA VAL A 40 -0.64 -6.25 -2.85
C VAL A 40 -0.54 -6.76 -1.43
N PHE A 41 -1.21 -6.11 -0.50
CA PHE A 41 -1.26 -6.54 0.90
C PHE A 41 -1.68 -8.01 1.03
N GLY A 42 -0.94 -8.80 1.81
CA GLY A 42 -1.12 -10.25 1.90
C GLY A 42 -2.54 -10.72 2.25
N SER A 43 -3.34 -9.89 2.93
CA SER A 43 -4.75 -10.22 3.20
C SER A 43 -5.61 -10.11 1.94
N ILE A 44 -5.25 -9.29 0.96
CA ILE A 44 -5.94 -9.21 -0.34
C ILE A 44 -5.67 -10.50 -1.13
N ILE A 45 -4.43 -10.98 -1.16
CA ILE A 45 -4.09 -12.28 -1.74
C ILE A 45 -4.92 -13.37 -1.08
N SER A 46 -4.92 -13.40 0.26
CA SER A 46 -5.70 -14.40 1.00
C SER A 46 -7.21 -14.29 0.76
N LEU A 47 -7.75 -13.09 0.57
CA LEU A 47 -9.16 -12.89 0.21
C LEU A 47 -9.48 -13.56 -1.13
N PHE A 48 -8.68 -13.30 -2.14
CA PHE A 48 -8.89 -13.86 -3.48
C PHE A 48 -8.63 -15.37 -3.52
N GLU A 49 -7.50 -15.84 -3.03
CA GLU A 49 -7.11 -17.27 -3.13
C GLU A 49 -7.93 -18.23 -2.25
N LYS A 50 -8.45 -17.74 -1.11
CA LYS A 50 -9.08 -18.62 -0.12
C LYS A 50 -10.58 -18.44 0.02
N TYR A 51 -11.08 -17.25 -0.26
CA TYR A 51 -12.47 -16.91 0.01
C TYR A 51 -13.26 -16.63 -1.26
N VAL A 52 -12.83 -15.70 -2.08
CA VAL A 52 -13.57 -15.30 -3.28
C VAL A 52 -13.69 -16.44 -4.29
N ILE A 53 -12.63 -17.23 -4.45
CA ILE A 53 -12.62 -18.42 -5.30
C ILE A 53 -13.71 -19.47 -4.93
N LYS A 54 -14.08 -19.54 -3.66
CA LYS A 54 -15.15 -20.46 -3.19
C LYS A 54 -16.52 -20.11 -3.74
N PHE A 55 -16.70 -18.87 -4.19
CA PHE A 55 -17.93 -18.38 -4.78
C PHE A 55 -17.89 -18.39 -6.32
N GLY A 56 -16.93 -19.12 -6.91
CA GLY A 56 -16.83 -19.34 -8.34
C GLY A 56 -16.24 -18.17 -9.12
N VAL A 57 -15.48 -17.31 -8.48
CA VAL A 57 -14.72 -16.24 -9.14
C VAL A 57 -13.28 -16.70 -9.35
N ASP A 58 -12.81 -16.67 -10.60
CA ASP A 58 -11.42 -16.98 -10.94
C ASP A 58 -10.51 -15.78 -10.69
N VAL A 59 -9.25 -16.07 -10.30
CA VAL A 59 -8.25 -15.03 -10.08
C VAL A 59 -6.93 -15.39 -10.76
N THR A 60 -6.36 -14.43 -11.50
CA THR A 60 -5.00 -14.53 -12.05
C THR A 60 -4.13 -13.46 -11.41
N PHE A 61 -3.02 -13.88 -10.80
CA PHE A 61 -2.04 -12.97 -10.24
C PHE A 61 -0.91 -12.69 -11.23
N VAL A 62 -0.58 -11.42 -11.42
CA VAL A 62 0.48 -10.96 -12.32
C VAL A 62 1.49 -10.07 -11.60
N ASP A 63 2.64 -9.88 -12.18
CA ASP A 63 3.61 -8.88 -11.70
C ASP A 63 3.06 -7.47 -11.92
N LEU A 64 3.28 -6.57 -10.94
CA LEU A 64 2.76 -5.20 -10.99
C LEU A 64 3.29 -4.41 -12.18
N GLU A 65 4.56 -4.62 -12.52
CA GLU A 65 5.31 -3.82 -13.49
C GLU A 65 5.31 -4.44 -14.90
N ASP A 66 4.84 -5.68 -15.06
CA ASP A 66 4.77 -6.39 -16.35
C ASP A 66 3.44 -6.15 -17.07
N LEU A 67 3.37 -5.07 -17.87
CA LEU A 67 2.18 -4.71 -18.65
C LEU A 67 1.77 -5.78 -19.67
N ASP A 68 2.70 -6.59 -20.15
CA ASP A 68 2.37 -7.66 -21.10
C ASP A 68 1.73 -8.85 -20.36
N ALA A 69 2.17 -9.16 -19.15
CA ALA A 69 1.47 -10.13 -18.29
C ALA A 69 0.04 -9.68 -17.97
N TRP A 70 -0.20 -8.38 -17.73
CA TRP A 70 -1.54 -7.83 -17.54
C TRP A 70 -2.44 -8.10 -18.75
N LYS A 71 -1.96 -7.77 -19.96
CA LYS A 71 -2.72 -8.00 -21.21
C LYS A 71 -3.03 -9.49 -21.44
N GLN A 72 -2.04 -10.37 -21.23
CA GLN A 72 -2.17 -11.81 -21.41
C GLN A 72 -3.10 -12.47 -20.40
N ALA A 73 -3.22 -11.92 -19.20
CA ALA A 73 -4.11 -12.42 -18.15
C ALA A 73 -5.59 -12.13 -18.38
N ILE A 74 -5.94 -11.20 -19.29
CA ILE A 74 -7.33 -10.83 -19.58
C ILE A 74 -8.07 -12.01 -20.21
N LYS A 75 -9.27 -12.27 -19.71
CA LYS A 75 -10.24 -13.26 -20.22
C LYS A 75 -11.55 -12.56 -20.61
N PRO A 76 -12.41 -13.18 -21.42
CA PRO A 76 -13.70 -12.58 -21.78
C PRO A 76 -14.62 -12.26 -20.60
N ASN A 77 -14.44 -12.97 -19.49
CA ASN A 77 -15.17 -12.80 -18.24
C ASN A 77 -14.40 -11.97 -17.19
N THR A 78 -13.29 -11.31 -17.53
CA THR A 78 -12.58 -10.40 -16.61
C THR A 78 -13.49 -9.20 -16.31
N ARG A 79 -13.64 -8.89 -15.00
CA ARG A 79 -14.49 -7.80 -14.50
C ARG A 79 -13.74 -6.80 -13.63
N LEU A 80 -12.58 -7.19 -13.08
CA LEU A 80 -11.83 -6.34 -12.17
C LEU A 80 -10.32 -6.53 -12.38
N LEU A 81 -9.60 -5.42 -12.50
CA LEU A 81 -8.16 -5.35 -12.34
C LEU A 81 -7.88 -4.68 -11.00
N PHE A 82 -6.98 -5.24 -10.19
CA PHE A 82 -6.69 -4.77 -8.85
C PHE A 82 -5.21 -4.60 -8.60
N ILE A 83 -4.78 -3.43 -8.12
CA ILE A 83 -3.39 -3.16 -7.74
C ILE A 83 -3.28 -2.43 -6.40
N GLU A 84 -2.10 -2.48 -5.81
CA GLU A 84 -1.62 -1.57 -4.76
C GLU A 84 -0.36 -0.87 -5.27
N THR A 85 -0.35 0.47 -5.23
CA THR A 85 0.80 1.24 -5.71
C THR A 85 0.95 2.55 -4.94
N PRO A 86 2.17 2.83 -4.38
CA PRO A 86 3.35 1.96 -4.31
C PRO A 86 3.11 0.70 -3.47
N SER A 87 3.79 -0.41 -3.81
CA SER A 87 3.62 -1.68 -3.12
C SER A 87 4.34 -1.73 -1.76
N ASN A 88 3.83 -2.59 -0.86
CA ASN A 88 4.44 -2.89 0.42
C ASN A 88 5.18 -4.25 0.36
N PRO A 89 6.49 -4.32 0.68
CA PRO A 89 7.34 -3.27 1.23
C PRO A 89 8.30 -2.62 0.23
N LEU A 90 8.31 -3.05 -1.05
CA LEU A 90 9.37 -2.73 -2.00
C LEU A 90 9.16 -1.43 -2.79
N ALA A 91 8.08 -0.69 -2.50
CA ALA A 91 7.74 0.56 -3.16
C ALA A 91 7.67 0.47 -4.71
N GLN A 92 7.35 -0.72 -5.26
CA GLN A 92 7.13 -0.88 -6.69
C GLN A 92 5.99 0.02 -7.16
N VAL A 93 6.12 0.57 -8.35
CA VAL A 93 5.18 1.56 -8.88
C VAL A 93 4.49 1.00 -10.12
N GLY A 94 3.18 0.77 -10.02
CA GLY A 94 2.36 0.37 -11.17
C GLY A 94 2.00 1.56 -12.07
N ASP A 95 1.97 1.35 -13.38
CA ASP A 95 1.52 2.36 -14.34
C ASP A 95 -0.01 2.43 -14.32
N LEU A 96 -0.52 3.42 -13.59
CA LEU A 96 -1.95 3.63 -13.39
C LEU A 96 -2.70 3.79 -14.72
N GLN A 97 -2.19 4.64 -15.62
CA GLN A 97 -2.84 4.91 -16.89
C GLN A 97 -2.84 3.67 -17.79
N ALA A 98 -1.69 3.00 -17.93
CA ALA A 98 -1.59 1.84 -18.79
C ALA A 98 -2.48 0.68 -18.32
N ILE A 99 -2.57 0.44 -17.00
CA ILE A 99 -3.43 -0.62 -16.45
C ILE A 99 -4.91 -0.24 -16.58
N ALA A 100 -5.27 1.04 -16.38
CA ALA A 100 -6.62 1.54 -16.63
C ALA A 100 -7.04 1.32 -18.08
N ASP A 101 -6.17 1.66 -19.05
CA ASP A 101 -6.43 1.47 -20.47
C ASP A 101 -6.66 -0.01 -20.81
N ILE A 102 -5.88 -0.93 -20.21
CA ILE A 102 -6.08 -2.38 -20.36
C ILE A 102 -7.45 -2.80 -19.81
N ALA A 103 -7.81 -2.34 -18.60
CA ALA A 103 -9.09 -2.67 -17.98
C ALA A 103 -10.28 -2.20 -18.83
N HIS A 104 -10.26 -0.94 -19.21
CA HIS A 104 -11.37 -0.31 -19.93
C HIS A 104 -11.53 -0.84 -21.35
N ALA A 105 -10.46 -1.19 -22.04
CA ALA A 105 -10.51 -1.83 -23.35
C ALA A 105 -11.31 -3.15 -23.35
N HIS A 106 -11.46 -3.77 -22.17
CA HIS A 106 -12.19 -5.03 -21.98
C HIS A 106 -13.46 -4.89 -21.13
N GLY A 107 -13.85 -3.66 -20.79
CA GLY A 107 -15.05 -3.37 -19.99
C GLY A 107 -14.94 -3.84 -18.53
N ALA A 108 -13.72 -3.98 -18.02
CA ALA A 108 -13.45 -4.30 -16.64
C ALA A 108 -13.25 -3.01 -15.81
N LEU A 109 -13.57 -3.07 -14.51
CA LEU A 109 -13.24 -2.01 -13.55
C LEU A 109 -11.78 -2.07 -13.15
N PHE A 110 -11.21 -0.90 -12.88
CA PHE A 110 -9.86 -0.76 -12.33
C PHE A 110 -9.90 -0.24 -10.90
N ALA A 111 -9.40 -1.03 -9.94
CA ALA A 111 -9.36 -0.70 -8.52
C ALA A 111 -7.92 -0.55 -8.03
N VAL A 112 -7.66 0.50 -7.26
CA VAL A 112 -6.33 0.85 -6.75
C VAL A 112 -6.37 1.01 -5.24
N ASP A 113 -5.56 0.25 -4.51
CA ASP A 113 -5.25 0.57 -3.12
C ASP A 113 -4.18 1.66 -3.09
N ASN A 114 -4.58 2.86 -2.67
CA ASN A 114 -3.75 4.07 -2.61
C ASN A 114 -3.37 4.46 -1.18
N THR A 115 -3.35 3.49 -0.28
CA THR A 115 -3.15 3.72 1.16
C THR A 115 -1.80 4.42 1.46
N PHE A 116 -0.72 4.09 0.75
CA PHE A 116 0.61 4.65 1.01
C PHE A 116 0.75 6.11 0.58
N CYS A 117 0.17 6.46 -0.55
CA CYS A 117 0.26 7.81 -1.08
C CYS A 117 -0.80 8.75 -0.50
N THR A 118 -1.95 8.22 -0.08
CA THR A 118 -3.14 9.03 0.24
C THR A 118 -3.56 9.91 -0.96
N PRO A 119 -4.71 10.55 -0.96
CA PRO A 119 -5.09 11.44 -2.06
C PRO A 119 -4.24 12.73 -2.13
N VAL A 120 -3.41 12.97 -1.11
CA VAL A 120 -2.51 14.12 -1.09
C VAL A 120 -1.37 13.95 -2.09
N LEU A 121 -0.79 12.74 -2.14
CA LEU A 121 0.38 12.48 -2.98
C LEU A 121 0.02 11.88 -4.34
N GLN A 122 -1.02 11.04 -4.41
CA GLN A 122 -1.44 10.36 -5.63
C GLN A 122 -2.96 10.36 -5.74
N GLN A 123 -3.49 10.64 -6.92
CA GLN A 123 -4.92 10.68 -7.22
C GLN A 123 -5.22 9.70 -8.37
N PRO A 124 -5.39 8.40 -8.11
CA PRO A 124 -5.55 7.37 -9.14
C PRO A 124 -6.74 7.61 -10.08
N ILE A 125 -7.81 8.27 -9.61
CA ILE A 125 -8.95 8.68 -10.43
C ILE A 125 -8.52 9.47 -11.67
N LYS A 126 -7.50 10.33 -11.55
CA LYS A 126 -6.99 11.13 -12.67
C LYS A 126 -6.27 10.32 -13.74
N PHE A 127 -5.90 9.08 -13.40
CA PHE A 127 -5.23 8.12 -14.26
C PHE A 127 -6.14 6.96 -14.67
N GLY A 128 -7.46 7.14 -14.53
CA GLY A 128 -8.46 6.18 -14.99
C GLY A 128 -8.86 5.11 -13.97
N ALA A 129 -8.48 5.20 -12.71
CA ALA A 129 -9.03 4.29 -11.70
C ALA A 129 -10.52 4.54 -11.49
N ASP A 130 -11.33 3.48 -11.49
CA ASP A 130 -12.77 3.53 -11.21
C ASP A 130 -13.04 3.54 -9.71
N LEU A 131 -12.22 2.81 -8.97
CA LEU A 131 -12.35 2.58 -7.53
C LEU A 131 -10.99 2.79 -6.86
N VAL A 132 -10.95 3.63 -5.83
CA VAL A 132 -9.75 3.82 -5.02
C VAL A 132 -10.04 3.45 -3.58
N ILE A 133 -9.17 2.63 -3.00
CA ILE A 133 -9.29 2.12 -1.63
C ILE A 133 -8.29 2.82 -0.73
N TYR A 134 -8.71 3.10 0.49
CA TYR A 134 -7.87 3.62 1.57
C TYR A 134 -8.06 2.81 2.84
N SER A 135 -6.96 2.35 3.42
CA SER A 135 -6.94 1.99 4.83
C SER A 135 -6.78 3.26 5.65
N SER A 136 -7.90 3.76 6.19
CA SER A 136 -7.88 4.96 7.04
C SER A 136 -7.08 4.76 8.33
N THR A 137 -6.86 3.50 8.71
CA THR A 137 -5.98 3.06 9.82
C THR A 137 -4.55 3.59 9.72
N LYS A 138 -4.08 3.91 8.50
CA LYS A 138 -2.71 4.34 8.20
C LYS A 138 -2.60 5.87 8.27
N TYR A 139 -2.08 6.50 7.26
CA TYR A 139 -1.84 7.95 7.22
C TYR A 139 -3.09 8.83 7.43
N ILE A 140 -4.31 8.36 7.11
CA ILE A 140 -5.51 9.16 7.33
C ILE A 140 -5.73 9.38 8.84
N ASP A 141 -5.63 8.33 9.66
CA ASP A 141 -5.56 8.47 11.11
C ASP A 141 -4.25 9.16 11.53
N GLY A 142 -3.13 8.59 11.12
CA GLY A 142 -1.78 9.07 11.34
C GLY A 142 -1.27 8.93 12.77
N GLN A 143 -2.01 8.30 13.69
CA GLN A 143 -1.62 8.16 15.10
C GLN A 143 -1.90 6.77 15.68
N GLY A 144 -2.24 5.78 14.86
CA GLY A 144 -2.47 4.40 15.28
C GLY A 144 -3.65 4.22 16.26
N ARG A 145 -4.68 5.09 16.19
CA ARG A 145 -5.78 5.17 17.17
C ARG A 145 -6.98 4.32 16.81
N ALA A 146 -7.27 4.15 15.51
CA ALA A 146 -8.52 3.56 15.05
C ALA A 146 -8.36 2.73 13.78
N LEU A 147 -9.22 1.72 13.63
CA LEU A 147 -9.39 0.96 12.40
C LEU A 147 -10.48 1.60 11.53
N GLY A 148 -10.21 1.72 10.25
CA GLY A 148 -11.20 2.18 9.29
C GLY A 148 -10.68 2.10 7.87
N GLY A 149 -11.57 2.35 6.93
CA GLY A 149 -11.27 2.39 5.51
C GLY A 149 -12.25 3.26 4.75
N ALA A 150 -12.00 3.44 3.49
CA ALA A 150 -12.91 4.08 2.57
C ALA A 150 -12.71 3.55 1.16
N VAL A 151 -13.76 3.61 0.36
CA VAL A 151 -13.72 3.46 -1.08
C VAL A 151 -14.23 4.75 -1.71
N VAL A 152 -13.56 5.24 -2.75
CA VAL A 152 -13.98 6.42 -3.49
C VAL A 152 -14.11 6.08 -4.98
N GLY A 153 -14.97 6.79 -5.69
CA GLY A 153 -15.22 6.59 -7.12
C GLY A 153 -16.37 7.44 -7.61
N SER A 154 -17.01 7.03 -8.73
CA SER A 154 -18.21 7.70 -9.20
C SER A 154 -19.40 7.49 -8.25
N ALA A 155 -20.36 8.42 -8.27
CA ALA A 155 -21.56 8.32 -7.44
C ALA A 155 -22.31 7.00 -7.67
N LYS A 156 -22.41 6.58 -8.93
CA LYS A 156 -23.06 5.31 -9.32
C LYS A 156 -22.36 4.10 -8.71
N LEU A 157 -21.01 4.03 -8.77
CA LEU A 157 -20.26 2.94 -8.18
C LEU A 157 -20.39 2.94 -6.65
N MET A 158 -20.40 4.11 -6.04
CA MET A 158 -20.53 4.21 -4.58
C MET A 158 -21.92 3.86 -4.05
N GLU A 159 -22.97 3.97 -4.88
CA GLU A 159 -24.32 3.51 -4.52
C GLU A 159 -24.36 2.00 -4.28
N GLU A 160 -23.77 1.21 -5.19
CA GLU A 160 -23.67 -0.26 -5.05
C GLU A 160 -22.85 -0.66 -3.82
N ILE A 161 -21.68 -0.02 -3.62
CA ILE A 161 -20.87 -0.24 -2.42
C ILE A 161 -21.66 0.08 -1.14
N THR A 162 -22.43 1.17 -1.14
CA THR A 162 -23.28 1.56 0.00
C THR A 162 -24.33 0.47 0.27
N GLY A 163 -24.95 -0.10 -0.75
CA GLY A 163 -25.89 -1.21 -0.64
C GLY A 163 -25.26 -2.41 0.08
N VAL A 164 -24.06 -2.80 -0.33
CA VAL A 164 -23.30 -3.89 0.31
C VAL A 164 -23.00 -3.58 1.77
N ILE A 165 -22.47 -2.38 2.08
CA ILE A 165 -22.13 -1.99 3.46
C ILE A 165 -23.35 -2.00 4.37
N ARG A 166 -24.48 -1.48 3.90
CA ARG A 166 -25.74 -1.48 4.67
C ARG A 166 -26.25 -2.90 4.94
N THR A 167 -26.09 -3.80 3.97
CA THR A 167 -26.60 -5.17 4.07
C THR A 167 -25.72 -6.03 5.00
N LEU A 168 -24.40 -5.89 4.91
CA LEU A 168 -23.45 -6.73 5.63
C LEU A 168 -23.00 -6.14 6.98
N GLY A 169 -23.27 -4.87 7.23
CA GLY A 169 -22.91 -4.22 8.47
C GLY A 169 -21.43 -3.84 8.60
N ASN A 170 -20.66 -3.82 7.50
CA ASN A 170 -19.24 -3.42 7.48
C ASN A 170 -19.05 -1.89 7.59
N SER A 171 -19.93 -1.22 8.30
CA SER A 171 -19.94 0.23 8.50
C SER A 171 -18.88 0.69 9.49
N MET A 172 -18.38 1.90 9.28
CA MET A 172 -17.44 2.54 10.20
C MET A 172 -18.13 2.97 11.50
N SER A 173 -17.46 2.79 12.63
CA SER A 173 -17.91 3.34 13.91
C SER A 173 -17.98 4.88 13.84
N PRO A 174 -19.04 5.54 14.37
CA PRO A 174 -19.11 6.99 14.42
C PRO A 174 -17.93 7.63 15.17
N PHE A 175 -17.43 7.00 16.22
CA PHE A 175 -16.25 7.46 16.94
C PHE A 175 -15.00 7.42 16.07
N ASN A 176 -14.79 6.33 15.33
CA ASN A 176 -13.65 6.24 14.41
C ASN A 176 -13.77 7.25 13.26
N ALA A 177 -15.00 7.48 12.76
CA ALA A 177 -15.24 8.50 11.74
C ALA A 177 -14.83 9.90 12.21
N TRP A 178 -15.14 10.23 13.47
CA TRP A 178 -14.71 11.50 14.08
C TRP A 178 -13.17 11.59 14.17
N ILE A 179 -12.49 10.52 14.59
CA ILE A 179 -11.01 10.46 14.62
C ILE A 179 -10.43 10.71 13.22
N PHE A 180 -10.97 10.05 12.19
CA PHE A 180 -10.47 10.21 10.81
C PHE A 180 -10.73 11.59 10.24
N LEU A 181 -11.86 12.23 10.59
CA LEU A 181 -12.08 13.63 10.24
C LEU A 181 -10.98 14.52 10.81
N LYS A 182 -10.59 14.30 12.07
CA LYS A 182 -9.47 15.04 12.70
C LYS A 182 -8.11 14.70 12.05
N GLY A 183 -7.91 13.47 11.61
CA GLY A 183 -6.73 13.08 10.86
C GLY A 183 -6.64 13.76 9.48
N LEU A 184 -7.76 13.89 8.78
CA LEU A 184 -7.83 14.55 7.47
C LEU A 184 -7.46 16.04 7.54
N GLU A 185 -7.80 16.74 8.63
CA GLU A 185 -7.49 18.16 8.82
C GLU A 185 -5.98 18.45 8.74
N THR A 186 -5.12 17.51 9.11
CA THR A 186 -3.66 17.66 9.12
C THR A 186 -2.95 16.80 8.07
N LEU A 187 -3.69 16.03 7.27
CA LEU A 187 -3.12 15.02 6.38
C LEU A 187 -2.07 15.60 5.43
N SER A 188 -2.37 16.72 4.78
CA SER A 188 -1.45 17.36 3.82
C SER A 188 -0.13 17.78 4.46
N LEU A 189 -0.18 18.37 5.66
CA LEU A 189 1.02 18.78 6.41
C LEU A 189 1.86 17.58 6.81
N ARG A 190 1.20 16.52 7.30
CA ARG A 190 1.88 15.30 7.73
C ARG A 190 2.54 14.59 6.54
N MET A 191 1.80 14.41 5.43
CA MET A 191 2.35 13.73 4.25
C MET A 191 3.56 14.48 3.67
N LYS A 192 3.55 15.81 3.69
CA LYS A 192 4.72 16.60 3.28
C LYS A 192 5.93 16.27 4.17
N ALA A 193 5.76 16.36 5.48
CA ALA A 193 6.85 16.09 6.43
C ALA A 193 7.35 14.63 6.38
N HIS A 194 6.44 13.65 6.24
CA HIS A 194 6.81 12.24 6.03
C HIS A 194 7.69 12.06 4.78
N CYS A 195 7.31 12.69 3.65
CA CYS A 195 8.09 12.60 2.41
C CYS A 195 9.47 13.23 2.55
N GLU A 196 9.57 14.41 3.16
CA GLU A 196 10.83 15.10 3.37
C GLU A 196 11.80 14.27 4.24
N SER A 197 11.32 13.76 5.35
CA SER A 197 12.12 12.91 6.25
C SER A 197 12.49 11.56 5.60
N ALA A 198 11.56 10.94 4.86
CA ALA A 198 11.82 9.68 4.17
C ALA A 198 12.86 9.82 3.06
N GLN A 199 12.86 10.93 2.34
CA GLN A 199 13.88 11.22 1.31
C GLN A 199 15.27 11.30 1.92
N VAL A 200 15.42 12.06 3.01
CA VAL A 200 16.72 12.18 3.72
C VAL A 200 17.19 10.82 4.25
N LEU A 201 16.28 10.04 4.85
CA LEU A 201 16.61 8.68 5.32
C LEU A 201 17.06 7.77 4.18
N ALA A 202 16.33 7.78 3.07
CA ALA A 202 16.62 6.93 1.92
C ALA A 202 17.98 7.26 1.29
N GLU A 203 18.30 8.55 1.12
CA GLU A 203 19.59 9.01 0.60
C GLU A 203 20.74 8.63 1.54
N TRP A 204 20.57 8.77 2.86
CA TRP A 204 21.56 8.36 3.83
C TRP A 204 21.78 6.83 3.81
N LEU A 205 20.71 6.04 3.73
CA LEU A 205 20.80 4.58 3.64
C LEU A 205 21.47 4.12 2.34
N ASP A 206 21.14 4.75 1.21
CA ASP A 206 21.71 4.39 -0.11
C ASP A 206 23.23 4.62 -0.17
N ALA A 207 23.73 5.59 0.59
CA ALA A 207 25.17 5.86 0.73
C ALA A 207 25.85 5.02 1.81
N HIS A 208 25.11 4.24 2.62
CA HIS A 208 25.65 3.58 3.80
C HIS A 208 26.36 2.25 3.45
N PRO A 209 27.64 2.00 3.88
CA PRO A 209 28.43 0.83 3.45
C PRO A 209 27.89 -0.53 3.93
N LYS A 210 26.99 -0.55 4.91
CA LYS A 210 26.36 -1.76 5.45
C LYS A 210 25.00 -2.07 4.81
N VAL A 211 24.49 -1.18 3.96
CA VAL A 211 23.25 -1.33 3.21
C VAL A 211 23.57 -1.82 1.79
N GLU A 212 22.86 -2.83 1.33
CA GLU A 212 23.08 -3.44 0.01
C GLU A 212 22.13 -2.84 -1.04
N LYS A 213 20.90 -2.51 -0.66
CA LYS A 213 19.89 -1.94 -1.55
C LYS A 213 18.87 -1.15 -0.75
N VAL A 214 18.40 -0.05 -1.32
CA VAL A 214 17.28 0.75 -0.78
C VAL A 214 16.11 0.71 -1.75
N TYR A 215 14.91 0.54 -1.23
CA TYR A 215 13.65 0.59 -1.98
C TYR A 215 12.86 1.82 -1.55
N TYR A 216 12.96 2.85 -2.35
CA TYR A 216 12.22 4.11 -2.17
C TYR A 216 12.11 4.82 -3.53
N ALA A 217 10.88 5.06 -3.98
CA ALA A 217 10.64 5.62 -5.32
C ALA A 217 11.19 7.04 -5.51
N GLY A 218 11.56 7.73 -4.42
CA GLY A 218 12.23 9.04 -4.45
C GLY A 218 13.72 8.99 -4.86
N LEU A 219 14.35 7.82 -4.83
CA LEU A 219 15.75 7.69 -5.26
C LEU A 219 15.82 7.57 -6.79
N PRO A 220 16.75 8.29 -7.45
CA PRO A 220 16.89 8.24 -8.91
C PRO A 220 17.26 6.86 -9.48
N ASN A 221 17.89 5.99 -8.67
CA ASN A 221 18.25 4.62 -9.02
C ASN A 221 17.13 3.60 -8.81
N HIS A 222 15.97 4.01 -8.28
CA HIS A 222 14.80 3.14 -8.17
C HIS A 222 14.12 2.97 -9.53
N GLU A 223 13.82 1.74 -9.91
CA GLU A 223 13.25 1.40 -11.24
C GLU A 223 11.96 2.17 -11.55
N GLY A 224 11.09 2.34 -10.56
CA GLY A 224 9.83 3.09 -10.66
C GLY A 224 9.96 4.62 -10.51
N HIS A 225 11.16 5.20 -10.32
CA HIS A 225 11.33 6.63 -10.03
C HIS A 225 10.68 7.56 -11.06
N ALA A 226 10.95 7.33 -12.34
CA ALA A 226 10.43 8.17 -13.42
C ALA A 226 8.89 8.13 -13.49
N LEU A 227 8.31 6.94 -13.28
CA LEU A 227 6.87 6.73 -13.26
C LEU A 227 6.24 7.36 -12.00
N ALA A 228 6.84 7.15 -10.83
CA ALA A 228 6.40 7.78 -9.59
C ALA A 228 6.37 9.31 -9.73
N LYS A 229 7.42 9.89 -10.29
CA LYS A 229 7.52 11.34 -10.53
C LYS A 229 6.43 11.89 -11.46
N LYS A 230 5.92 11.05 -12.37
CA LYS A 230 4.80 11.39 -13.26
C LYS A 230 3.45 11.32 -12.54
N GLN A 231 3.26 10.35 -11.64
CA GLN A 231 1.97 10.04 -11.02
C GLN A 231 1.79 10.65 -9.63
N GLN A 232 2.89 10.97 -8.94
CA GLN A 232 2.91 11.34 -7.53
C GLN A 232 3.47 12.74 -7.33
N LYS A 233 2.98 13.43 -6.30
CA LYS A 233 3.49 14.73 -5.85
C LYS A 233 4.60 14.61 -4.80
N GLY A 234 4.87 13.39 -4.34
CA GLY A 234 5.87 13.00 -3.37
C GLY A 234 5.88 11.49 -3.22
N PHE A 235 6.93 10.91 -2.65
CA PHE A 235 7.22 9.49 -2.74
C PHE A 235 6.81 8.69 -1.49
N GLY A 236 6.05 9.32 -0.57
CA GLY A 236 5.55 8.69 0.65
C GLY A 236 6.55 8.64 1.78
N GLY A 237 6.13 8.02 2.89
CA GLY A 237 6.89 7.95 4.15
C GLY A 237 7.40 6.54 4.48
N VAL A 238 7.41 5.59 3.54
CA VAL A 238 7.89 4.22 3.77
C VAL A 238 9.18 4.00 3.01
N VAL A 239 10.23 3.61 3.71
CA VAL A 239 11.54 3.26 3.16
C VAL A 239 11.86 1.83 3.54
N SER A 240 12.24 0.99 2.58
CA SER A 240 12.75 -0.35 2.84
C SER A 240 14.18 -0.48 2.36
N PHE A 241 14.97 -1.27 3.06
CA PHE A 241 16.38 -1.47 2.70
C PHE A 241 16.86 -2.86 3.12
N VAL A 242 17.85 -3.37 2.42
CA VAL A 242 18.50 -4.65 2.69
C VAL A 242 19.86 -4.38 3.34
N VAL A 243 20.12 -5.03 4.46
CA VAL A 243 21.38 -4.94 5.16
C VAL A 243 22.24 -6.18 4.94
N LYS A 244 23.55 -6.03 5.10
CA LYS A 244 24.50 -7.14 5.13
C LYS A 244 24.23 -8.07 6.31
N GLY A 245 24.54 -9.34 6.17
CA GLY A 245 24.37 -10.34 7.23
C GLY A 245 22.97 -10.97 7.28
N GLU A 246 22.16 -10.80 6.21
CA GLU A 246 20.86 -11.44 6.08
C GLU A 246 19.94 -11.21 7.30
N ARG A 247 19.25 -12.25 7.77
CA ARG A 247 18.30 -12.17 8.89
C ARG A 247 18.95 -11.70 10.18
N GLU A 248 20.14 -12.20 10.50
CA GLU A 248 20.86 -11.83 11.73
C GLU A 248 21.28 -10.36 11.71
N GLY A 249 21.74 -9.88 10.55
CA GLY A 249 22.02 -8.45 10.35
C GLY A 249 20.77 -7.59 10.52
N ALA A 250 19.66 -7.97 9.88
CA ALA A 250 18.40 -7.25 10.00
C ALA A 250 17.88 -7.20 11.45
N TRP A 251 17.93 -8.33 12.16
CA TRP A 251 17.52 -8.39 13.56
C TRP A 251 18.47 -7.59 14.46
N THR A 252 19.78 -7.66 14.22
CA THR A 252 20.75 -6.82 14.96
C THR A 252 20.41 -5.34 14.81
N VAL A 253 20.08 -4.89 13.59
CA VAL A 253 19.69 -3.48 13.38
C VAL A 253 18.42 -3.16 14.14
N ILE A 254 17.38 -3.98 14.03
CA ILE A 254 16.07 -3.71 14.64
C ILE A 254 16.14 -3.75 16.17
N ASP A 255 16.78 -4.77 16.74
CA ASP A 255 16.83 -4.99 18.19
C ASP A 255 17.68 -3.92 18.93
N ASN A 256 18.57 -3.23 18.22
CA ASN A 256 19.38 -2.16 18.80
C ASN A 256 18.75 -0.75 18.64
N THR A 257 17.60 -0.63 17.99
CA THR A 257 16.83 0.62 18.05
C THR A 257 16.25 0.83 19.46
N LYS A 258 16.20 2.07 19.91
CA LYS A 258 15.66 2.43 21.23
C LYS A 258 14.50 3.39 21.18
N PHE A 259 14.35 4.03 20.06
CA PHE A 259 13.42 5.13 19.86
C PHE A 259 12.32 4.73 18.84
N LEU A 260 12.68 4.02 17.77
CA LEU A 260 11.71 3.50 16.81
C LEU A 260 10.85 2.39 17.42
N SER A 261 9.55 2.42 17.16
CA SER A 261 8.65 1.36 17.62
C SER A 261 8.75 0.12 16.73
N ILE A 262 9.03 -1.05 17.32
CA ILE A 262 9.07 -2.32 16.59
C ILE A 262 7.63 -2.81 16.39
N THR A 263 7.09 -2.63 15.20
CA THR A 263 5.73 -3.07 14.83
C THR A 263 5.56 -3.15 13.30
N SER A 264 4.68 -4.02 12.85
CA SER A 264 4.31 -4.12 11.43
C SER A 264 3.34 -3.03 10.96
N ASN A 265 2.82 -2.18 11.86
CA ASN A 265 1.98 -1.04 11.47
C ASN A 265 2.82 0.01 10.71
N LEU A 266 2.16 0.96 10.07
CA LEU A 266 2.77 2.05 9.30
C LEU A 266 1.86 3.26 9.23
N GLY A 267 2.41 4.40 8.81
CA GLY A 267 1.63 5.62 8.58
C GLY A 267 1.30 6.39 9.86
N ASP A 268 2.00 6.09 10.95
CA ASP A 268 1.90 6.82 12.22
C ASP A 268 2.85 8.03 12.21
N VAL A 269 2.54 9.04 13.02
CA VAL A 269 3.45 10.15 13.33
C VAL A 269 4.71 9.68 14.07
N LYS A 270 4.65 8.49 14.68
CA LYS A 270 5.81 7.80 15.26
C LYS A 270 6.47 6.90 14.23
N SER A 271 7.78 6.95 14.15
CA SER A 271 8.56 6.05 13.31
C SER A 271 8.45 4.61 13.80
N THR A 272 8.22 3.71 12.84
CA THR A 272 8.16 2.27 13.12
C THR A 272 9.15 1.52 12.25
N ILE A 273 9.69 0.43 12.80
CA ILE A 273 10.64 -0.46 12.11
C ILE A 273 10.16 -1.91 12.21
N THR A 274 10.38 -2.68 11.16
CA THR A 274 9.99 -4.10 11.14
C THR A 274 10.83 -4.92 10.18
N HIS A 275 10.90 -6.24 10.44
CA HIS A 275 11.46 -7.24 9.54
C HIS A 275 10.33 -7.88 8.72
N PRO A 276 10.12 -7.52 7.44
CA PRO A 276 8.99 -8.01 6.65
C PRO A 276 8.93 -9.53 6.54
N ALA A 277 10.08 -10.20 6.37
CA ALA A 277 10.14 -11.64 6.17
C ALA A 277 9.57 -12.47 7.35
N THR A 278 9.59 -11.94 8.58
CA THR A 278 9.05 -12.63 9.77
C THR A 278 7.78 -12.03 10.33
N THR A 279 7.36 -10.85 9.84
CA THR A 279 6.16 -10.13 10.32
C THR A 279 5.07 -10.04 9.26
N SER A 280 5.05 -8.96 8.49
CA SER A 280 3.99 -8.70 7.49
C SER A 280 3.90 -9.77 6.39
N HIS A 281 5.01 -10.41 6.04
CA HIS A 281 5.12 -11.50 5.05
C HIS A 281 5.49 -12.86 5.69
N GLY A 282 5.45 -12.95 7.02
CA GLY A 282 5.86 -14.16 7.77
C GLY A 282 5.06 -15.41 7.44
N ARG A 283 3.82 -15.28 6.96
CA ARG A 283 2.96 -16.41 6.59
C ARG A 283 3.19 -16.93 5.17
N MET A 284 3.99 -16.24 4.35
CA MET A 284 4.35 -16.70 3.02
C MET A 284 5.38 -17.82 3.09
N SER A 285 5.32 -18.76 2.12
CA SER A 285 6.39 -19.76 1.96
C SER A 285 7.70 -19.09 1.56
N ALA A 286 8.83 -19.77 1.77
CA ALA A 286 10.14 -19.27 1.37
C ALA A 286 10.20 -18.95 -0.13
N GLU A 287 9.60 -19.82 -0.96
CA GLU A 287 9.52 -19.63 -2.41
C GLU A 287 8.69 -18.40 -2.78
N ALA A 288 7.52 -18.22 -2.15
CA ALA A 288 6.68 -17.06 -2.38
C ALA A 288 7.36 -15.75 -1.95
N LYS A 289 8.12 -15.74 -0.85
CA LYS A 289 8.93 -14.58 -0.44
C LYS A 289 9.99 -14.24 -1.47
N LYS A 290 10.70 -15.26 -1.97
CA LYS A 290 11.73 -15.07 -3.01
C LYS A 290 11.16 -14.47 -4.28
N VAL A 291 10.02 -14.99 -4.76
CA VAL A 291 9.31 -14.44 -5.92
C VAL A 291 8.85 -13.00 -5.68
N ALA A 292 8.42 -12.67 -4.46
CA ALA A 292 8.02 -11.32 -4.07
C ALA A 292 9.21 -10.39 -3.75
N GLY A 293 10.46 -10.83 -3.90
CA GLY A 293 11.64 -10.01 -3.59
C GLY A 293 11.87 -9.74 -2.10
N ILE A 294 11.22 -10.50 -1.21
CA ILE A 294 11.33 -10.35 0.24
C ILE A 294 12.54 -11.14 0.75
N SER A 295 13.69 -10.48 0.83
CA SER A 295 14.92 -11.08 1.34
C SER A 295 14.95 -11.14 2.86
N GLU A 296 15.82 -11.99 3.41
CA GLU A 296 16.00 -12.14 4.86
C GLU A 296 16.74 -10.93 5.49
N GLY A 297 17.48 -10.16 4.71
CA GLY A 297 18.11 -8.92 5.17
C GLY A 297 17.22 -7.68 5.06
N LEU A 298 15.95 -7.83 4.63
CA LEU A 298 15.05 -6.70 4.37
C LEU A 298 14.49 -6.11 5.66
N ILE A 299 14.64 -4.81 5.81
CA ILE A 299 14.05 -3.98 6.88
C ILE A 299 13.12 -2.96 6.24
N ARG A 300 11.97 -2.71 6.86
CA ARG A 300 11.06 -1.62 6.48
C ARG A 300 10.93 -0.61 7.61
N VAL A 301 11.10 0.66 7.29
CA VAL A 301 10.84 1.79 8.18
C VAL A 301 9.65 2.57 7.64
N SER A 302 8.64 2.80 8.48
CA SER A 302 7.64 3.84 8.26
C SER A 302 8.11 5.07 9.01
N VAL A 303 8.57 6.06 8.26
CA VAL A 303 9.19 7.28 8.80
C VAL A 303 8.10 8.17 9.39
N GLY A 304 8.25 8.54 10.66
CA GLY A 304 7.35 9.42 11.38
C GLY A 304 7.65 10.90 11.18
N LEU A 305 7.25 11.70 12.16
CA LEU A 305 7.41 13.17 12.15
C LEU A 305 8.47 13.66 13.17
N GLU A 306 9.22 12.75 13.72
CA GLU A 306 10.33 13.06 14.64
C GLU A 306 11.50 13.71 13.87
N ASP A 307 12.45 14.29 14.58
CA ASP A 307 13.68 14.81 13.96
C ASP A 307 14.39 13.70 13.19
N ILE A 308 14.65 13.92 11.92
CA ILE A 308 15.25 12.90 11.05
C ILE A 308 16.64 12.46 11.51
N ASN A 309 17.41 13.34 12.15
CA ASN A 309 18.72 13.00 12.69
C ASN A 309 18.61 12.04 13.89
N ASP A 310 17.52 12.11 14.66
CA ASP A 310 17.25 11.16 15.73
C ASP A 310 16.88 9.79 15.18
N ILE A 311 16.09 9.72 14.10
CA ILE A 311 15.77 8.47 13.40
C ILE A 311 17.04 7.83 12.83
N ILE A 312 17.87 8.61 12.13
CA ILE A 312 19.15 8.16 11.56
C ILE A 312 20.08 7.65 12.68
N ARG A 313 20.21 8.41 13.75
CA ARG A 313 21.05 8.03 14.90
C ARG A 313 20.59 6.71 15.54
N ASP A 314 19.30 6.49 15.61
CA ASP A 314 18.76 5.29 16.21
C ASP A 314 19.00 4.05 15.34
N ILE A 315 18.82 4.16 14.01
CA ILE A 315 19.14 3.10 13.05
C ILE A 315 20.65 2.82 13.00
N SER A 316 21.48 3.86 13.07
CA SER A 316 22.96 3.73 13.10
C SER A 316 23.44 2.81 14.21
N ARG A 317 22.79 2.82 15.39
CA ARG A 317 23.19 1.95 16.53
C ARG A 317 23.27 0.48 16.13
N GLY A 318 22.34 0.02 15.33
CA GLY A 318 22.33 -1.37 14.87
C GLY A 318 23.22 -1.59 13.65
N LEU A 319 23.25 -0.63 12.71
CA LEU A 319 24.13 -0.72 11.53
C LEU A 319 25.62 -0.75 11.90
N ASP A 320 26.02 -0.08 12.97
CA ASP A 320 27.41 -0.08 13.46
C ASP A 320 27.86 -1.45 14.03
N LEU A 321 26.90 -2.34 14.32
CA LEU A 321 27.15 -3.66 14.92
C LEU A 321 27.23 -4.81 13.89
N ILE A 322 26.92 -4.56 12.63
CA ILE A 322 26.92 -5.57 11.56
C ILE A 322 28.07 -5.39 10.57
#